data_14b8acd4d9f672e8469d6cf16ecd07e2
#
_entry.id   14b8acd4d9f672e8469d6cf16ecd07e2
#
_cell.length_a   1.000
_cell.length_b   1.000
_cell.length_c   1.000
_cell.angle_alpha   90.00
_cell.angle_beta   90.00
_cell.angle_gamma   90.00
#
_symmetry.space_group_name_H-M   'P 1'
#
loop_
_entity.id
_entity.type
_entity.pdbx_description
1 polymer ?
#
loop_
_entity_poly.entity_id
_entity_poly.type
_entity_poly.pdbx_seq_one_letter_code
_entity_poly.pdbx_strand_id
1 'polypeptide(L)'
;MTVGREDLERRLLRESSDAPRWWSNAPDDSYGWHEHPYHKVLYCSEGSIVFHLRDRDVPLSAGDRLDIEPGTEHAATVGPGGVTCVEAARSS
;
A
#
# COMPACT_ATOMS: atom_id res chain seq x y z
N MET A 1 8.06 -12.76 -6.95
CA MET A 1 9.24 -12.22 -6.22
C MET A 1 8.78 -11.56 -4.93
N THR A 2 9.56 -11.68 -3.88
CA THR A 2 9.22 -11.14 -2.56
C THR A 2 10.33 -10.19 -2.10
N VAL A 3 9.95 -9.06 -1.55
CA VAL A 3 10.89 -8.11 -0.95
C VAL A 3 10.87 -8.34 0.56
N GLY A 4 12.04 -8.38 1.17
CA GLY A 4 12.19 -8.70 2.59
C GLY A 4 11.41 -7.79 3.52
N ARG A 5 10.70 -8.39 4.47
CA ARG A 5 9.86 -7.65 5.41
C ARG A 5 10.66 -6.66 6.27
N GLU A 6 11.83 -7.08 6.74
CA GLU A 6 12.65 -6.24 7.58
C GLU A 6 13.11 -4.97 6.87
N ASP A 7 13.43 -5.08 5.59
CA ASP A 7 13.85 -3.91 4.81
C ASP A 7 12.72 -2.90 4.67
N LEU A 8 11.50 -3.38 4.38
CA LEU A 8 10.36 -2.50 4.21
C LEU A 8 9.94 -1.84 5.52
N GLU A 9 9.95 -2.60 6.61
CA GLU A 9 9.66 -2.04 7.93
C GLU A 9 10.66 -0.98 8.32
N ARG A 10 11.94 -1.23 8.03
CA ARG A 10 13.00 -0.27 8.34
C ARG A 10 12.83 1.04 7.58
N ARG A 11 12.42 0.95 6.31
CA ARG A 11 12.15 2.14 5.50
C ARG A 11 10.98 2.93 6.07
N LEU A 12 9.91 2.25 6.44
CA LEU A 12 8.72 2.91 7.00
C LEU A 12 9.01 3.55 8.36
N LEU A 13 9.78 2.89 9.22
CA LEU A 13 10.11 3.42 10.53
C LEU A 13 10.89 4.73 10.48
N ARG A 14 11.62 4.97 9.39
CA ARG A 14 12.38 6.22 9.22
C ARG A 14 11.50 7.43 8.97
N GLU A 15 10.28 7.24 8.47
CA GLU A 15 9.43 8.34 8.05
C GLU A 15 8.01 8.30 8.59
N SER A 16 7.65 7.25 9.33
CA SER A 16 6.30 7.12 9.84
C SER A 16 6.15 7.63 11.26
N SER A 17 4.93 7.99 11.63
CA SER A 17 4.59 8.41 12.99
C SER A 17 4.06 7.27 13.83
N ASP A 18 3.79 6.11 13.23
CA ASP A 18 3.29 4.93 13.93
C ASP A 18 4.00 3.66 13.45
N ALA A 19 3.68 2.54 14.08
CA ALA A 19 4.28 1.26 13.72
C ALA A 19 3.75 0.76 12.39
N PRO A 20 4.58 0.10 11.57
CA PRO A 20 4.12 -0.51 10.32
C PRO A 20 3.07 -1.57 10.57
N ARG A 21 2.08 -1.63 9.69
CA ARG A 21 1.01 -2.64 9.73
C ARG A 21 1.04 -3.47 8.46
N TRP A 22 1.04 -4.77 8.64
CA TRP A 22 1.01 -5.74 7.54
C TRP A 22 -0.41 -6.17 7.24
N TRP A 23 -0.72 -6.35 5.96
CA TRP A 23 -2.00 -6.91 5.55
C TRP A 23 -1.85 -7.71 4.26
N SER A 24 -2.75 -8.65 4.06
CA SER A 24 -2.78 -9.49 2.87
C SER A 24 -4.21 -9.66 2.41
N ASN A 25 -4.38 -9.81 1.11
CA ASN A 25 -5.69 -10.06 0.51
C ASN A 25 -5.62 -11.17 -0.52
N ALA A 26 -6.74 -11.85 -0.67
CA ALA A 26 -6.88 -12.95 -1.62
C ALA A 26 -6.90 -12.44 -3.06
N PRO A 27 -6.60 -13.33 -4.03
CA PRO A 27 -6.68 -12.97 -5.44
C PRO A 27 -8.03 -12.36 -5.79
N ASP A 28 -7.99 -11.30 -6.58
CA ASP A 28 -9.16 -10.60 -7.12
C ASP A 28 -10.05 -9.90 -6.08
N ASP A 29 -9.62 -9.80 -4.82
CA ASP A 29 -10.30 -8.97 -3.83
C ASP A 29 -10.29 -7.50 -4.27
N SER A 30 -11.26 -6.74 -3.79
CA SER A 30 -11.31 -5.31 -4.12
C SER A 30 -11.70 -4.48 -2.91
N TYR A 31 -11.27 -3.23 -2.93
CA TYR A 31 -11.64 -2.21 -1.96
C TYR A 31 -12.40 -1.11 -2.66
N GLY A 32 -13.52 -0.70 -2.09
CA GLY A 32 -14.29 0.43 -2.61
C GLY A 32 -13.61 1.77 -2.36
N TRP A 33 -14.14 2.81 -2.97
CA TRP A 33 -13.62 4.17 -2.84
C TRP A 33 -13.71 4.65 -1.39
N HIS A 34 -12.59 5.17 -0.90
CA HIS A 34 -12.48 5.72 0.46
C HIS A 34 -11.30 6.68 0.53
N GLU A 35 -11.20 7.40 1.65
CA GLU A 35 -10.08 8.31 1.89
C GLU A 35 -9.67 8.25 3.36
N HIS A 36 -8.50 8.77 3.65
CA HIS A 36 -7.97 8.84 5.00
C HIS A 36 -7.54 10.27 5.33
N PRO A 37 -7.63 10.70 6.60
CA PRO A 37 -7.21 12.04 7.00
C PRO A 37 -5.70 12.18 7.21
N TYR A 38 -4.92 11.14 6.93
CA TYR A 38 -3.48 11.13 7.12
C TYR A 38 -2.76 10.73 5.83
N HIS A 39 -1.46 11.06 5.77
CA HIS A 39 -0.60 10.63 4.66
C HIS A 39 -0.23 9.17 4.89
N LYS A 40 -0.63 8.31 3.98
CA LYS A 40 -0.31 6.88 4.05
C LYS A 40 0.85 6.57 3.12
N VAL A 41 1.83 5.82 3.63
CA VAL A 41 2.90 5.24 2.83
C VAL A 41 2.74 3.74 2.85
N LEU A 42 2.74 3.10 1.69
CA LEU A 42 2.68 1.64 1.63
C LEU A 42 3.67 1.08 0.63
N TYR A 43 4.10 -0.14 0.90
CA TYR A 43 4.95 -0.94 0.01
C TYR A 43 4.28 -2.26 -0.26
N CYS A 44 4.36 -2.72 -1.51
CA CYS A 44 3.99 -4.08 -1.88
C CYS A 44 5.19 -4.98 -1.58
N SER A 45 4.98 -6.04 -0.81
CA SER A 45 6.02 -7.00 -0.47
C SER A 45 5.99 -8.20 -1.40
N GLU A 46 4.78 -8.63 -1.77
CA GLU A 46 4.62 -9.82 -2.60
C GLU A 46 3.26 -9.75 -3.31
N GLY A 47 3.18 -10.34 -4.50
CA GLY A 47 1.96 -10.30 -5.30
C GLY A 47 1.79 -8.98 -6.05
N SER A 48 0.55 -8.60 -6.29
CA SER A 48 0.25 -7.37 -7.03
C SER A 48 -1.10 -6.78 -6.65
N ILE A 49 -1.22 -5.47 -6.86
CA ILE A 49 -2.45 -4.73 -6.59
C ILE A 49 -2.46 -3.50 -7.48
N VAL A 50 -3.64 -3.07 -7.91
CA VAL A 50 -3.79 -1.82 -8.64
C VAL A 50 -4.60 -0.87 -7.77
N PHE A 51 -4.01 0.27 -7.43
CA PHE A 51 -4.73 1.34 -6.75
C PHE A 51 -5.35 2.25 -7.78
N HIS A 52 -6.66 2.50 -7.62
CA HIS A 52 -7.41 3.39 -8.51
C HIS A 52 -7.52 4.75 -7.86
N LEU A 53 -6.99 5.76 -8.51
CA LEU A 53 -7.19 7.15 -8.13
C LEU A 53 -8.21 7.74 -9.11
N ARG A 54 -8.74 8.91 -8.82
CA ARG A 54 -9.77 9.49 -9.70
C ARG A 54 -9.21 9.84 -11.09
N ASP A 55 -7.91 10.13 -11.17
CA ASP A 55 -7.28 10.54 -12.43
C ASP A 55 -6.38 9.47 -13.06
N ARG A 56 -6.10 8.36 -12.37
CA ARG A 56 -5.22 7.31 -12.90
C ARG A 56 -5.25 6.05 -12.06
N ASP A 57 -4.74 4.97 -12.63
CA ASP A 57 -4.48 3.72 -11.92
C ASP A 57 -2.98 3.61 -11.64
N VAL A 58 -2.65 3.08 -10.47
CA VAL A 58 -1.26 2.88 -10.04
C VAL A 58 -1.04 1.40 -9.73
N PRO A 59 -0.45 0.64 -10.66
CA PRO A 59 -0.15 -0.77 -10.40
C PRO A 59 1.08 -0.89 -9.51
N LEU A 60 1.01 -1.81 -8.54
CA LEU A 60 2.12 -2.12 -7.66
C LEU A 60 2.44 -3.60 -7.72
N SER A 61 3.73 -3.91 -7.77
CA SER A 61 4.24 -5.26 -7.60
C SER A 61 5.34 -5.23 -6.54
N ALA A 62 5.94 -6.39 -6.25
CA ALA A 62 6.90 -6.52 -5.16
C ALA A 62 8.00 -5.44 -5.24
N GLY A 63 8.17 -4.69 -4.18
CA GLY A 63 9.14 -3.61 -4.06
C GLY A 63 8.60 -2.22 -4.36
N ASP A 64 7.42 -2.12 -4.95
CA ASP A 64 6.85 -0.82 -5.32
C ASP A 64 6.25 -0.10 -4.11
N ARG A 65 6.34 1.21 -4.15
CA ARG A 65 5.85 2.11 -3.11
C ARG A 65 4.75 3.01 -3.65
N LEU A 66 3.78 3.31 -2.79
CA LEU A 66 2.76 4.32 -3.08
C LEU A 66 2.57 5.22 -1.87
N ASP A 67 2.55 6.53 -2.12
CA ASP A 67 2.18 7.53 -1.14
C ASP A 67 0.77 8.01 -1.45
N ILE A 68 -0.10 8.06 -0.43
CA ILE A 68 -1.47 8.56 -0.59
C ILE A 68 -1.63 9.76 0.34
N GLU A 69 -1.79 10.94 -0.27
CA GLU A 69 -1.94 12.19 0.48
C GLU A 69 -3.27 12.21 1.25
N PRO A 70 -3.35 12.97 2.36
CA PRO A 70 -4.61 13.11 3.11
C PRO A 70 -5.75 13.55 2.21
N GLY A 71 -6.92 12.92 2.37
CA GLY A 71 -8.11 13.28 1.62
C GLY A 71 -8.16 12.79 0.18
N THR A 72 -7.17 12.01 -0.25
CA THR A 72 -7.15 11.48 -1.62
C THR A 72 -8.06 10.25 -1.71
N GLU A 73 -9.12 10.33 -2.51
CA GLU A 73 -9.99 9.19 -2.73
C GLU A 73 -9.28 8.11 -3.53
N HIS A 74 -9.42 6.87 -3.10
CA HIS A 74 -8.80 5.73 -3.79
C HIS A 74 -9.59 4.45 -3.58
N ALA A 75 -9.43 3.53 -4.52
CA ALA A 75 -9.97 2.19 -4.47
C ALA A 75 -8.84 1.24 -4.87
N ALA A 76 -9.06 -0.05 -4.84
CA ALA A 76 -8.01 -1.00 -5.22
C ALA A 76 -8.58 -2.32 -5.69
N THR A 77 -7.85 -2.98 -6.59
CA THR A 77 -8.16 -4.33 -7.05
C THR A 77 -6.90 -5.18 -6.91
N VAL A 78 -7.02 -6.28 -6.17
CA VAL A 78 -5.91 -7.21 -5.95
C VAL A 78 -5.71 -8.06 -7.20
N GLY A 79 -4.45 -8.34 -7.53
CA GLY A 79 -4.10 -9.14 -8.69
C GLY A 79 -4.40 -10.63 -8.53
N PRO A 80 -4.19 -11.42 -9.59
CA PRO A 80 -4.57 -12.85 -9.62
C PRO A 80 -3.78 -13.74 -8.67
N GLY A 81 -2.65 -13.26 -8.16
CA GLY A 81 -1.84 -14.00 -7.19
C GLY A 81 -2.01 -13.54 -5.76
N GLY A 82 -2.94 -12.62 -5.49
CA GLY A 82 -3.07 -12.02 -4.17
C GLY A 82 -2.04 -10.93 -3.95
N VAL A 83 -2.00 -10.38 -2.74
CA VAL A 83 -1.04 -9.33 -2.39
C VAL A 83 -0.73 -9.34 -0.90
N THR A 84 0.49 -8.98 -0.55
CA THR A 84 0.88 -8.68 0.82
C THR A 84 1.55 -7.30 0.80
N CYS A 85 1.07 -6.42 1.66
CA CYS A 85 1.57 -5.05 1.77
C CYS A 85 1.86 -4.70 3.21
N VAL A 86 2.66 -3.65 3.37
CA VAL A 86 2.92 -3.03 4.67
C VAL A 86 2.71 -1.53 4.55
N GLU A 87 2.12 -0.92 5.55
CA GLU A 87 1.81 0.50 5.52
C GLU A 87 2.02 1.18 6.86
N ALA A 88 2.18 2.49 6.82
CA ALA A 88 2.25 3.31 8.02
C ALA A 88 1.80 4.74 7.69
N ALA A 89 1.35 5.45 8.71
CA ALA A 89 1.06 6.87 8.58
C ALA A 89 2.38 7.64 8.64
N ARG A 90 2.57 8.55 7.71
CA ARG A 90 3.78 9.36 7.64
C ARG A 90 3.66 10.58 8.53
N SER A 91 4.74 10.91 9.23
CA SER A 91 4.85 12.17 9.93
C SER A 91 4.95 13.30 8.92
N SER A 92 4.10 14.29 9.05
CA SER A 92 4.11 15.44 8.14
C SER A 92 4.98 16.57 8.66
#